data_ddfe11738044db9c39aae6bdf2573fea
#
_entry.id   ddfe11738044db9c39aae6bdf2573fea
#
_cell.length_a   1.000
_cell.length_b   1.000
_cell.length_c   1.000
_cell.angle_alpha   90.00
_cell.angle_beta   90.00
_cell.angle_gamma   90.00
#
_symmetry.space_group_name_H-M   'P 1'
#
loop_
_entity.id
_entity.type
_entity.pdbx_description
1 polymer ?
#
loop_
_entity_poly.entity_id
_entity_poly.type
_entity_poly.pdbx_seq_one_letter_code
_entity_poly.pdbx_strand_id
1 'polypeptide(L)'
;MNKSLVKLAGAGGMPWTVAKMSMGAVAIAVAALTAGCDASKATEEPRKQAAQLPKGFIQVKPESVKMLEIAAVADPQGVQMAWAPAHVAFVEDRVASVSVPVSARVVAVNAHVGDMVKAGDLLATLVSPDALRTRYEVAAARTAHDVAAVEAQRQKTMVDKGVGVDVDLRAAQAKLRETSQELARAQGTAALLGSGGGDRIELRAPRAGIVAERKAVVGDAAEPGSALFMIGDPQAMNVVAEVFESDLPGIRQGSAVQVVVPQLAKPLKGTVRHLGATLDKESRRAAVVVQLSEQNPALRPGMQAKVGVQLSNLQEILIPVAAVLVKDESRNVVYVQHENNQFEARLVTLGRPSRGMIPVVDGLKVGEKIVVRGGLLLDGAASQLL
;
A
#
# COMPACT_ATOMS: atom_id res chain seq x y z
N MET A 1 -16.68 -26.76 -33.51
CA MET A 1 -17.68 -27.86 -33.55
C MET A 1 -18.17 -28.10 -32.15
N ASN A 2 -19.50 -28.05 -31.98
CA ASN A 2 -20.41 -28.31 -30.84
C ASN A 2 -20.35 -27.27 -29.72
N LYS A 3 -21.26 -26.33 -29.60
CA LYS A 3 -22.73 -26.20 -29.43
C LYS A 3 -23.30 -27.16 -28.36
N SER A 4 -23.71 -26.60 -27.24
CA SER A 4 -24.98 -26.94 -26.60
C SER A 4 -25.47 -25.79 -25.71
N LEU A 5 -26.54 -25.19 -26.18
CA LEU A 5 -27.52 -24.36 -25.48
C LEU A 5 -28.36 -25.29 -24.55
N VAL A 6 -28.71 -24.81 -23.36
CA VAL A 6 -30.00 -25.14 -22.72
C VAL A 6 -30.62 -23.87 -22.17
N LYS A 7 -31.81 -23.64 -22.64
CA LYS A 7 -32.78 -22.59 -22.38
C LYS A 7 -33.95 -23.26 -21.66
N LEU A 8 -34.52 -22.65 -20.61
CA LEU A 8 -35.87 -22.84 -20.07
C LEU A 8 -36.06 -21.77 -18.99
N ALA A 9 -36.82 -20.68 -19.11
CA ALA A 9 -38.26 -20.52 -19.35
C ALA A 9 -39.14 -20.84 -18.13
N GLY A 10 -39.91 -19.83 -17.73
CA GLY A 10 -41.17 -19.94 -16.99
C GLY A 10 -41.20 -19.02 -15.76
N ALA A 11 -41.69 -17.80 -15.83
CA ALA A 11 -43.12 -17.36 -15.88
C ALA A 11 -43.83 -17.49 -14.55
N GLY A 12 -44.44 -16.39 -14.10
CA GLY A 12 -45.50 -16.39 -13.08
C GLY A 12 -45.51 -15.12 -12.26
N GLY A 13 -46.05 -14.06 -12.83
CA GLY A 13 -46.50 -12.88 -12.13
C GLY A 13 -47.92 -13.11 -11.56
N MET A 14 -48.27 -12.35 -10.57
CA MET A 14 -49.63 -11.77 -10.44
C MET A 14 -49.68 -10.71 -9.36
N PRO A 15 -50.42 -9.63 -9.61
CA PRO A 15 -50.57 -8.52 -8.68
C PRO A 15 -51.80 -8.69 -7.80
N TRP A 16 -51.77 -8.14 -6.61
CA TRP A 16 -53.02 -7.99 -5.82
C TRP A 16 -53.39 -6.52 -5.67
N THR A 17 -54.51 -6.28 -6.26
CA THR A 17 -55.31 -5.06 -6.27
C THR A 17 -56.00 -4.80 -4.94
N VAL A 18 -55.95 -3.56 -4.54
CA VAL A 18 -57.03 -2.69 -3.94
C VAL A 18 -58.34 -3.35 -3.50
N ALA A 19 -58.67 -3.11 -2.23
CA ALA A 19 -60.10 -2.99 -1.81
C ALA A 19 -60.21 -1.84 -0.81
N LYS A 20 -60.89 -0.78 -1.29
CA LYS A 20 -61.53 0.24 -0.48
C LYS A 20 -62.80 -0.39 0.12
N MET A 21 -63.06 -0.12 1.40
CA MET A 21 -64.44 -0.17 1.92
C MET A 21 -64.68 0.94 2.93
N SER A 22 -65.64 1.73 2.61
CA SER A 22 -66.23 2.88 3.31
C SER A 22 -67.36 2.47 4.26
N MET A 23 -67.80 3.45 5.07
CA MET A 23 -69.04 3.53 5.88
C MET A 23 -68.94 2.95 7.29
N GLY A 24 -69.38 3.61 8.33
CA GLY A 24 -70.42 4.63 8.47
C GLY A 24 -70.45 5.23 9.86
N ALA A 25 -71.00 6.36 9.93
CA ALA A 25 -71.30 7.17 11.11
C ALA A 25 -72.35 6.58 11.99
N VAL A 26 -72.20 6.68 13.31
CA VAL A 26 -73.30 6.73 14.25
C VAL A 26 -73.06 7.76 15.34
N ALA A 27 -73.84 8.82 15.28
CA ALA A 27 -73.98 9.84 16.32
C ALA A 27 -74.98 9.35 17.35
N ILE A 28 -74.69 9.42 18.65
CA ILE A 28 -75.65 9.45 19.71
C ILE A 28 -75.26 10.55 20.69
N ALA A 29 -76.13 11.58 20.73
CA ALA A 29 -76.21 12.62 21.75
C ALA A 29 -77.07 12.10 22.92
N VAL A 30 -76.63 12.33 24.14
CA VAL A 30 -77.48 12.38 25.29
C VAL A 30 -77.06 13.50 26.22
N ALA A 31 -77.98 14.36 26.48
CA ALA A 31 -77.89 15.61 27.23
C ALA A 31 -78.07 15.43 28.75
N ALA A 32 -77.47 16.34 29.47
CA ALA A 32 -77.84 17.11 30.65
C ALA A 32 -78.38 16.38 31.92
N LEU A 33 -77.84 16.82 33.04
CA LEU A 33 -78.57 17.39 34.25
C LEU A 33 -77.52 17.56 35.36
N THR A 34 -77.12 18.74 35.70
CA THR A 34 -77.41 19.75 36.70
C THR A 34 -77.10 19.47 38.17
N ALA A 35 -76.61 20.53 38.77
CA ALA A 35 -76.48 20.93 40.15
C ALA A 35 -75.18 20.57 40.87
N GLY A 36 -74.35 21.50 41.36
CA GLY A 36 -74.58 22.72 42.03
C GLY A 36 -73.72 22.77 43.30
N CYS A 37 -73.17 23.96 43.65
CA CYS A 37 -72.46 24.32 44.90
C CYS A 37 -71.02 23.95 45.03
N ASP A 38 -70.07 24.77 45.41
CA ASP A 38 -69.97 26.06 46.06
C ASP A 38 -68.53 26.55 46.03
N ALA A 39 -68.33 27.82 46.14
CA ALA A 39 -67.11 28.50 46.02
C ALA A 39 -66.11 28.26 47.17
N SER A 40 -64.90 27.94 46.85
CA SER A 40 -63.72 28.34 47.66
C SER A 40 -62.68 28.95 46.76
N LYS A 41 -62.49 30.25 46.86
CA LYS A 41 -61.39 30.99 46.28
C LYS A 41 -60.09 30.52 46.91
N ALA A 42 -59.33 29.70 46.18
CA ALA A 42 -57.89 29.50 46.40
C ALA A 42 -57.18 30.36 45.37
N THR A 43 -56.42 31.29 45.86
CA THR A 43 -55.52 32.16 45.09
C THR A 43 -54.51 31.28 44.35
N GLU A 44 -54.71 31.14 43.07
CA GLU A 44 -53.67 30.58 42.20
C GLU A 44 -52.50 31.55 42.05
N GLU A 45 -51.38 31.26 42.68
CA GLU A 45 -50.10 31.81 42.28
C GLU A 45 -49.81 31.38 40.83
N PRO A 46 -49.27 32.31 40.00
CA PRO A 46 -48.98 31.98 38.62
C PRO A 46 -47.89 30.91 38.57
N ARG A 47 -48.28 29.64 38.29
CA ARG A 47 -47.29 28.61 37.84
C ARG A 47 -46.57 29.17 36.63
N LYS A 48 -45.31 29.53 36.81
CA LYS A 48 -44.39 29.76 35.71
C LYS A 48 -44.47 28.56 34.78
N GLN A 49 -45.01 28.80 33.59
CA GLN A 49 -45.01 27.83 32.52
C GLN A 49 -43.57 27.37 32.33
N ALA A 50 -43.28 26.11 32.71
CA ALA A 50 -42.02 25.46 32.36
C ALA A 50 -41.98 25.45 30.84
N ALA A 51 -41.03 26.14 30.26
CA ALA A 51 -40.77 26.14 28.83
C ALA A 51 -40.61 24.68 28.43
N GLN A 52 -41.45 24.18 27.52
CA GLN A 52 -41.34 22.83 26.98
C GLN A 52 -40.01 22.75 26.25
N LEU A 53 -39.10 21.97 26.83
CA LEU A 53 -37.77 21.71 26.22
C LEU A 53 -37.95 20.95 24.90
N PRO A 54 -37.18 21.24 23.87
CA PRO A 54 -37.17 20.45 22.64
C PRO A 54 -36.92 18.96 22.95
N LYS A 55 -37.50 18.07 22.16
CA LYS A 55 -37.27 16.61 22.31
C LYS A 55 -35.76 16.31 22.28
N GLY A 56 -35.26 15.65 23.31
CA GLY A 56 -33.84 15.28 23.46
C GLY A 56 -33.05 16.15 24.42
N PHE A 57 -33.63 17.24 24.97
CA PHE A 57 -33.01 18.09 25.99
C PHE A 57 -33.49 17.69 27.40
N ILE A 58 -32.54 17.67 28.32
CA ILE A 58 -32.75 17.39 29.73
C ILE A 58 -32.32 18.58 30.56
N GLN A 59 -33.19 19.11 31.41
CA GLN A 59 -32.86 20.16 32.36
C GLN A 59 -32.40 19.52 33.68
N VAL A 60 -31.16 19.84 34.07
CA VAL A 60 -30.54 19.28 35.29
C VAL A 60 -30.47 20.35 36.39
N LYS A 61 -30.79 19.96 37.62
CA LYS A 61 -30.65 20.86 38.79
C LYS A 61 -29.17 21.18 39.03
N PRO A 62 -28.83 22.40 39.46
CA PRO A 62 -27.41 22.81 39.68
C PRO A 62 -26.64 21.90 40.63
N GLU A 63 -27.32 21.26 41.59
CA GLU A 63 -26.72 20.32 42.54
C GLU A 63 -26.26 19.03 41.85
N SER A 64 -27.04 18.54 40.91
CA SER A 64 -26.75 17.29 40.19
C SER A 64 -25.67 17.48 39.11
N VAL A 65 -25.50 18.71 38.59
CA VAL A 65 -24.40 19.01 37.65
C VAL A 65 -23.02 18.78 38.29
N LYS A 66 -22.89 18.97 39.60
CA LYS A 66 -21.65 18.72 40.35
C LYS A 66 -21.21 17.24 40.33
N MET A 67 -22.14 16.33 40.05
CA MET A 67 -21.86 14.89 39.94
C MET A 67 -21.41 14.47 38.53
N LEU A 68 -21.46 15.40 37.57
CA LEU A 68 -21.08 15.17 36.19
C LEU A 68 -19.66 15.69 35.98
N GLU A 69 -18.81 14.88 35.37
CA GLU A 69 -17.53 15.33 34.87
C GLU A 69 -17.70 15.81 33.44
N ILE A 70 -17.49 17.11 33.23
CA ILE A 70 -17.70 17.77 31.94
C ILE A 70 -16.36 18.23 31.41
N ALA A 71 -16.05 17.90 30.16
CA ALA A 71 -14.84 18.36 29.47
C ALA A 71 -15.20 19.01 28.13
N ALA A 72 -14.44 20.01 27.75
CA ALA A 72 -14.55 20.55 26.41
C ALA A 72 -13.95 19.56 25.38
N VAL A 73 -14.63 19.40 24.26
CA VAL A 73 -14.11 18.70 23.11
C VAL A 73 -12.86 19.44 22.64
N ALA A 74 -11.71 18.83 22.88
CA ALA A 74 -10.45 19.41 22.47
C ALA A 74 -10.31 19.43 20.95
N ASP A 75 -9.64 20.47 20.45
CA ASP A 75 -9.16 20.46 19.07
C ASP A 75 -8.31 19.21 18.86
N PRO A 76 -8.45 18.47 17.73
CA PRO A 76 -7.66 17.28 17.47
C PRO A 76 -6.17 17.60 17.47
N GLN A 77 -5.58 17.69 18.66
CA GLN A 77 -4.16 17.85 18.89
C GLN A 77 -3.51 16.48 19.03
N GLY A 78 -3.32 15.83 17.92
CA GLY A 78 -2.59 14.58 17.91
C GLY A 78 -2.37 14.11 16.48
N VAL A 79 -1.10 13.99 16.11
CA VAL A 79 -0.72 13.29 14.90
C VAL A 79 -1.09 11.82 15.12
N GLN A 80 -2.19 11.38 14.54
CA GLN A 80 -2.49 9.96 14.52
C GLN A 80 -1.48 9.24 13.64
N MET A 81 -0.88 8.20 14.18
CA MET A 81 0.09 7.38 13.46
C MET A 81 -0.44 5.95 13.33
N ALA A 82 -0.53 5.47 12.10
CA ALA A 82 -0.70 4.06 11.80
C ALA A 82 0.64 3.35 11.98
N TRP A 83 0.70 2.39 12.91
CA TRP A 83 1.90 1.62 13.15
C TRP A 83 1.85 0.29 12.42
N ALA A 84 2.87 0.04 11.60
CA ALA A 84 3.00 -1.18 10.81
C ALA A 84 4.37 -1.85 11.01
N PRO A 85 4.45 -3.18 10.93
CA PRO A 85 5.71 -3.87 10.81
C PRO A 85 6.37 -3.50 9.49
N ALA A 86 7.69 -3.48 9.49
CA ALA A 86 8.48 -3.09 8.33
C ALA A 86 9.84 -3.79 8.32
N HIS A 87 10.49 -3.76 7.17
CA HIS A 87 11.87 -4.20 7.03
C HIS A 87 12.68 -3.24 6.18
N VAL A 88 13.97 -3.21 6.41
CA VAL A 88 14.92 -2.43 5.62
C VAL A 88 15.21 -3.18 4.33
N ALA A 89 15.16 -2.48 3.20
CA ALA A 89 15.48 -3.01 1.88
C ALA A 89 16.35 -2.03 1.10
N PHE A 90 17.07 -2.52 0.10
CA PHE A 90 17.71 -1.62 -0.85
C PHE A 90 16.67 -0.85 -1.67
N VAL A 91 17.05 0.33 -2.14
CA VAL A 91 16.28 1.03 -3.19
C VAL A 91 16.31 0.18 -4.45
N GLU A 92 15.16 -0.13 -5.04
CA GLU A 92 15.03 -1.06 -6.19
C GLU A 92 15.94 -0.70 -7.36
N ASP A 93 16.00 0.58 -7.74
CA ASP A 93 16.87 1.09 -8.83
C ASP A 93 18.37 1.03 -8.48
N ARG A 94 18.69 0.68 -7.24
CA ARG A 94 20.07 0.61 -6.74
C ARG A 94 20.53 -0.81 -6.45
N VAL A 95 19.81 -1.79 -6.96
CA VAL A 95 20.17 -3.20 -6.92
C VAL A 95 20.51 -3.69 -8.31
N ALA A 96 21.48 -4.58 -8.41
CA ALA A 96 21.81 -5.28 -9.63
C ALA A 96 21.89 -6.78 -9.36
N SER A 97 21.18 -7.55 -10.18
CA SER A 97 21.28 -9.01 -10.20
C SER A 97 22.27 -9.44 -11.28
N VAL A 98 23.18 -10.33 -10.92
CA VAL A 98 24.16 -10.91 -11.86
C VAL A 98 23.74 -12.35 -12.11
N SER A 99 23.23 -12.59 -13.33
CA SER A 99 22.72 -13.89 -13.77
C SER A 99 23.61 -14.55 -14.81
N VAL A 100 23.43 -15.84 -14.97
CA VAL A 100 24.18 -16.66 -15.94
C VAL A 100 23.51 -16.58 -17.31
N PRO A 101 24.26 -16.26 -18.39
CA PRO A 101 23.65 -16.14 -19.73
C PRO A 101 23.35 -17.46 -20.42
N VAL A 102 24.13 -18.51 -20.14
CA VAL A 102 23.99 -19.87 -20.72
C VAL A 102 24.28 -20.90 -19.66
N SER A 103 23.92 -22.16 -19.90
CA SER A 103 24.24 -23.26 -18.98
C SER A 103 25.74 -23.34 -18.72
N ALA A 104 26.13 -23.35 -17.44
CA ALA A 104 27.54 -23.31 -17.06
C ALA A 104 27.75 -23.99 -15.69
N ARG A 105 29.01 -24.35 -15.41
CA ARG A 105 29.44 -24.84 -14.10
C ARG A 105 30.31 -23.78 -13.44
N VAL A 106 30.10 -23.53 -12.16
CA VAL A 106 30.90 -22.62 -11.35
C VAL A 106 32.27 -23.27 -11.05
N VAL A 107 33.35 -22.62 -11.47
CA VAL A 107 34.71 -23.09 -11.24
C VAL A 107 35.41 -22.35 -10.12
N ALA A 108 35.18 -21.04 -10.03
CA ALA A 108 35.76 -20.22 -8.98
C ALA A 108 34.77 -19.13 -8.55
N VAL A 109 34.81 -18.81 -7.26
CA VAL A 109 34.04 -17.72 -6.66
C VAL A 109 35.04 -16.76 -6.00
N ASN A 110 35.04 -15.52 -6.43
CA ASN A 110 35.99 -14.50 -6.00
C ASN A 110 35.38 -13.47 -5.02
N ALA A 111 34.05 -13.35 -5.01
CA ALA A 111 33.34 -12.40 -4.13
C ALA A 111 32.45 -13.15 -3.13
N HIS A 112 32.41 -12.64 -1.89
CA HIS A 112 31.63 -13.17 -0.79
C HIS A 112 30.57 -12.17 -0.35
N VAL A 113 29.55 -12.67 0.35
CA VAL A 113 28.53 -11.82 0.94
C VAL A 113 29.17 -10.85 1.93
N GLY A 114 28.90 -9.55 1.77
CA GLY A 114 29.47 -8.47 2.56
C GLY A 114 30.66 -7.77 1.89
N ASP A 115 31.21 -8.31 0.80
CA ASP A 115 32.33 -7.66 0.10
C ASP A 115 31.87 -6.41 -0.64
N MET A 116 32.69 -5.35 -0.59
CA MET A 116 32.54 -4.16 -1.41
C MET A 116 33.19 -4.39 -2.77
N VAL A 117 32.42 -4.25 -3.84
CA VAL A 117 32.88 -4.44 -5.22
C VAL A 117 32.72 -3.17 -6.04
N LYS A 118 33.61 -2.97 -7.02
CA LYS A 118 33.52 -1.91 -8.02
C LYS A 118 32.91 -2.46 -9.31
N ALA A 119 32.38 -1.56 -10.14
CA ALA A 119 31.93 -1.96 -11.47
C ALA A 119 33.12 -2.60 -12.25
N GLY A 120 32.88 -3.79 -12.84
CA GLY A 120 33.85 -4.58 -13.54
C GLY A 120 34.62 -5.61 -12.71
N ASP A 121 34.55 -5.58 -11.39
CA ASP A 121 35.23 -6.57 -10.53
C ASP A 121 34.72 -7.99 -10.81
N LEU A 122 35.65 -8.95 -10.80
CA LEU A 122 35.37 -10.37 -11.06
C LEU A 122 34.69 -11.01 -9.82
N LEU A 123 33.46 -11.48 -10.00
CA LEU A 123 32.67 -12.14 -8.95
C LEU A 123 32.83 -13.65 -8.96
N ALA A 124 32.76 -14.26 -10.14
CA ALA A 124 32.92 -15.69 -10.33
C ALA A 124 33.39 -16.01 -11.76
N THR A 125 34.02 -17.18 -11.89
CA THR A 125 34.36 -17.77 -13.17
C THR A 125 33.57 -19.05 -13.36
N LEU A 126 32.95 -19.15 -14.55
CA LEU A 126 32.17 -20.32 -14.93
C LEU A 126 32.82 -20.96 -16.18
N VAL A 127 32.52 -22.22 -16.41
CA VAL A 127 32.89 -22.97 -17.63
C VAL A 127 31.60 -23.44 -18.30
N SER A 128 31.49 -23.21 -19.60
CA SER A 128 30.35 -23.56 -20.42
C SER A 128 30.76 -24.11 -21.79
N PRO A 129 30.29 -25.33 -22.14
CA PRO A 129 30.48 -25.86 -23.49
C PRO A 129 29.76 -24.99 -24.55
N ASP A 130 28.63 -24.40 -24.20
CA ASP A 130 27.88 -23.50 -25.09
C ASP A 130 28.64 -22.21 -25.39
N ALA A 131 29.31 -21.65 -24.39
CA ALA A 131 30.18 -20.48 -24.60
C ALA A 131 31.36 -20.80 -25.54
N LEU A 132 31.93 -21.99 -25.37
CA LEU A 132 32.99 -22.46 -26.26
C LEU A 132 32.48 -22.58 -27.71
N ARG A 133 31.35 -23.23 -27.91
CA ARG A 133 30.70 -23.39 -29.23
C ARG A 133 30.44 -22.03 -29.88
N THR A 134 29.77 -21.11 -29.15
CA THR A 134 29.45 -19.79 -29.67
C THR A 134 30.70 -19.01 -30.10
N ARG A 135 31.79 -19.09 -29.34
CA ARG A 135 33.05 -18.43 -29.73
C ARG A 135 33.74 -19.07 -30.91
N TYR A 136 33.61 -20.39 -31.08
CA TYR A 136 34.07 -21.07 -32.30
C TYR A 136 33.26 -20.64 -33.54
N GLU A 137 31.95 -20.44 -33.40
CA GLU A 137 31.08 -19.91 -34.48
C GLU A 137 31.58 -18.53 -34.93
N VAL A 138 31.92 -17.64 -33.98
CA VAL A 138 32.52 -16.34 -34.32
C VAL A 138 33.82 -16.48 -35.09
N ALA A 139 34.73 -17.38 -34.64
CA ALA A 139 36.01 -17.62 -35.31
C ALA A 139 35.80 -18.17 -36.73
N ALA A 140 34.88 -19.11 -36.93
CA ALA A 140 34.55 -19.66 -38.25
C ALA A 140 33.93 -18.61 -39.18
N ALA A 141 32.99 -17.81 -38.67
CA ALA A 141 32.37 -16.72 -39.44
C ALA A 141 33.40 -15.64 -39.84
N ARG A 142 34.36 -15.35 -38.94
CA ARG A 142 35.44 -14.40 -39.22
C ARG A 142 36.34 -14.91 -40.34
N THR A 143 36.75 -16.19 -40.27
CA THR A 143 37.56 -16.80 -41.33
C THR A 143 36.83 -16.78 -42.68
N ALA A 144 35.52 -17.10 -42.71
CA ALA A 144 34.72 -17.05 -43.94
C ALA A 144 34.61 -15.62 -44.50
N HIS A 145 34.43 -14.62 -43.63
CA HIS A 145 34.41 -13.23 -44.01
C HIS A 145 35.76 -12.77 -44.59
N ASP A 146 36.88 -13.12 -43.96
CA ASP A 146 38.21 -12.70 -44.40
C ASP A 146 38.55 -13.32 -45.77
N VAL A 147 38.18 -14.58 -46.01
CA VAL A 147 38.34 -15.22 -47.33
C VAL A 147 37.50 -14.50 -48.40
N ALA A 148 36.23 -14.19 -48.09
CA ALA A 148 35.37 -13.49 -49.03
C ALA A 148 35.85 -12.05 -49.30
N ALA A 149 36.43 -11.38 -48.31
CA ALA A 149 37.00 -10.03 -48.46
C ALA A 149 38.20 -10.04 -49.40
N VAL A 150 39.12 -11.00 -49.24
CA VAL A 150 40.29 -11.18 -50.13
C VAL A 150 39.82 -11.45 -51.56
N GLU A 151 38.82 -12.33 -51.76
CA GLU A 151 38.28 -12.65 -53.09
C GLU A 151 37.63 -11.44 -53.73
N ALA A 152 36.75 -10.72 -53.02
CA ALA A 152 36.13 -9.49 -53.52
C ALA A 152 37.17 -8.44 -53.95
N GLN A 153 38.22 -8.27 -53.14
CA GLN A 153 39.33 -7.36 -53.46
C GLN A 153 40.13 -7.83 -54.69
N ARG A 154 40.35 -9.12 -54.83
CA ARG A 154 40.99 -9.72 -56.03
C ARG A 154 40.21 -9.45 -57.29
N GLN A 155 38.89 -9.77 -57.28
CA GLN A 155 38.02 -9.54 -58.43
C GLN A 155 37.92 -8.06 -58.80
N LYS A 156 37.83 -7.18 -57.79
CA LYS A 156 37.86 -5.74 -58.00
C LYS A 156 39.14 -5.30 -58.73
N THR A 157 40.31 -5.76 -58.27
CA THR A 157 41.60 -5.43 -58.90
C THR A 157 41.69 -5.94 -60.34
N MET A 158 41.13 -7.11 -60.64
CA MET A 158 41.09 -7.66 -62.01
C MET A 158 40.20 -6.83 -62.93
N VAL A 159 39.01 -6.40 -62.47
CA VAL A 159 38.13 -5.50 -63.20
C VAL A 159 38.80 -4.14 -63.44
N ASP A 160 39.40 -3.55 -62.37
CA ASP A 160 40.11 -2.26 -62.50
C ASP A 160 41.28 -2.28 -63.49
N LYS A 161 41.89 -3.48 -63.70
CA LYS A 161 42.94 -3.72 -64.70
C LYS A 161 42.40 -4.13 -66.08
N GLY A 162 41.16 -4.19 -66.29
CA GLY A 162 40.51 -4.56 -67.56
C GLY A 162 40.54 -6.05 -67.90
N VAL A 163 40.93 -6.93 -66.98
CA VAL A 163 41.02 -8.40 -67.20
C VAL A 163 39.98 -9.18 -66.38
N GLY A 164 39.14 -8.50 -65.60
CA GLY A 164 38.08 -9.10 -64.80
C GLY A 164 36.69 -8.99 -65.41
N VAL A 165 35.74 -9.80 -64.93
CA VAL A 165 34.34 -9.83 -65.36
C VAL A 165 33.46 -9.20 -64.27
N ASP A 166 32.61 -8.24 -64.64
CA ASP A 166 31.73 -7.53 -63.72
C ASP A 166 30.77 -8.45 -62.93
N VAL A 167 30.36 -9.57 -63.56
CA VAL A 167 29.48 -10.55 -62.91
C VAL A 167 30.21 -11.22 -61.74
N ASP A 168 31.48 -11.59 -61.94
CA ASP A 168 32.27 -12.23 -60.90
C ASP A 168 32.56 -11.26 -59.70
N LEU A 169 32.81 -9.98 -60.02
CA LEU A 169 32.96 -8.95 -59.00
C LEU A 169 31.66 -8.81 -58.18
N ARG A 170 30.50 -8.73 -58.84
CA ARG A 170 29.20 -8.63 -58.13
C ARG A 170 28.92 -9.86 -57.27
N ALA A 171 29.24 -11.07 -57.76
CA ALA A 171 29.12 -12.32 -57.03
C ALA A 171 30.02 -12.34 -55.79
N ALA A 172 31.29 -11.96 -55.94
CA ALA A 172 32.25 -11.86 -54.82
C ALA A 172 31.81 -10.81 -53.79
N GLN A 173 31.31 -9.65 -54.22
CA GLN A 173 30.76 -8.61 -53.34
C GLN A 173 29.48 -9.08 -52.64
N ALA A 174 28.60 -9.86 -53.30
CA ALA A 174 27.41 -10.44 -52.66
C ALA A 174 27.83 -11.43 -51.56
N LYS A 175 28.84 -12.28 -51.85
CA LYS A 175 29.37 -13.23 -50.84
C LYS A 175 30.01 -12.53 -49.63
N LEU A 176 30.76 -11.43 -49.90
CA LEU A 176 31.32 -10.63 -48.82
C LEU A 176 30.20 -10.03 -47.93
N ARG A 177 29.12 -9.52 -48.53
CA ARG A 177 27.98 -9.01 -47.71
C ARG A 177 27.34 -10.08 -46.87
N GLU A 178 27.10 -11.27 -47.45
CA GLU A 178 26.54 -12.43 -46.78
C GLU A 178 27.41 -12.82 -45.55
N THR A 179 28.71 -13.00 -45.75
CA THR A 179 29.65 -13.39 -44.67
C THR A 179 29.82 -12.27 -43.63
N SER A 180 29.72 -11.00 -44.01
CA SER A 180 29.70 -9.86 -43.09
C SER A 180 28.49 -9.93 -42.14
N GLN A 181 27.30 -10.23 -42.70
CA GLN A 181 26.09 -10.34 -41.89
C GLN A 181 26.18 -11.52 -40.94
N GLU A 182 26.71 -12.65 -41.41
CA GLU A 182 26.85 -13.86 -40.56
C GLU A 182 27.87 -13.61 -39.44
N LEU A 183 29.00 -12.91 -39.71
CA LEU A 183 29.98 -12.52 -38.70
C LEU A 183 29.33 -11.59 -37.65
N ALA A 184 28.58 -10.58 -38.10
CA ALA A 184 27.85 -9.67 -37.20
C ALA A 184 26.83 -10.41 -36.33
N ARG A 185 26.11 -11.38 -36.89
CA ARG A 185 25.19 -12.24 -36.14
C ARG A 185 25.91 -13.04 -35.06
N ALA A 186 26.99 -13.74 -35.45
CA ALA A 186 27.76 -14.55 -34.51
C ALA A 186 28.37 -13.71 -33.38
N GLN A 187 28.93 -12.54 -33.71
CA GLN A 187 29.47 -11.60 -32.72
C GLN A 187 28.41 -11.08 -31.77
N GLY A 188 27.20 -10.76 -32.28
CA GLY A 188 26.09 -10.32 -31.47
C GLY A 188 25.65 -11.42 -30.44
N THR A 189 25.61 -12.68 -30.88
CA THR A 189 25.32 -13.80 -29.99
C THR A 189 26.41 -13.98 -28.94
N ALA A 190 27.69 -13.90 -29.34
CA ALA A 190 28.81 -14.05 -28.42
C ALA A 190 28.93 -12.90 -27.41
N ALA A 191 28.49 -11.68 -27.77
CA ALA A 191 28.47 -10.54 -26.86
C ALA A 191 27.58 -10.76 -25.64
N LEU A 192 26.49 -11.57 -25.75
CA LEU A 192 25.62 -11.94 -24.65
C LEU A 192 26.32 -12.81 -23.58
N LEU A 193 27.42 -13.46 -23.91
CA LEU A 193 28.20 -14.27 -22.97
C LEU A 193 29.01 -13.41 -21.98
N GLY A 194 29.17 -12.12 -22.27
CA GLY A 194 30.00 -11.22 -21.49
C GLY A 194 31.51 -11.50 -21.65
N SER A 195 32.27 -11.20 -20.59
CA SER A 195 33.73 -11.38 -20.56
C SER A 195 34.16 -12.85 -20.47
N GLY A 196 35.38 -13.12 -20.84
CA GLY A 196 36.02 -14.44 -20.79
C GLY A 196 36.53 -14.91 -22.15
N GLY A 197 37.21 -16.05 -22.20
CA GLY A 197 37.77 -16.65 -23.39
C GLY A 197 37.63 -18.17 -23.41
N GLY A 198 37.57 -18.78 -24.61
CA GLY A 198 37.38 -20.22 -24.75
C GLY A 198 36.03 -20.69 -24.14
N ASP A 199 36.08 -21.58 -23.21
CA ASP A 199 34.93 -22.13 -22.47
C ASP A 199 34.57 -21.30 -21.22
N ARG A 200 35.36 -20.32 -20.82
CA ARG A 200 35.19 -19.57 -19.57
C ARG A 200 34.30 -18.36 -19.75
N ILE A 201 33.39 -18.16 -18.80
CA ILE A 201 32.56 -16.98 -18.63
C ILE A 201 32.95 -16.30 -17.33
N GLU A 202 33.24 -15.02 -17.38
CA GLU A 202 33.55 -14.20 -16.20
C GLU A 202 32.34 -13.39 -15.82
N LEU A 203 31.74 -13.70 -14.66
CA LEU A 203 30.69 -12.86 -14.09
C LEU A 203 31.32 -11.69 -13.39
N ARG A 204 31.01 -10.49 -13.86
CA ARG A 204 31.53 -9.23 -13.33
C ARG A 204 30.43 -8.37 -12.74
N ALA A 205 30.79 -7.56 -11.74
CA ALA A 205 29.88 -6.62 -11.12
C ALA A 205 29.44 -5.54 -12.14
N PRO A 206 28.15 -5.37 -12.40
CA PRO A 206 27.67 -4.34 -13.34
C PRO A 206 27.74 -2.94 -12.75
N ARG A 207 27.85 -2.83 -11.42
CA ARG A 207 27.95 -1.57 -10.66
C ARG A 207 28.74 -1.75 -9.38
N ALA A 208 29.20 -0.64 -8.82
CA ALA A 208 29.77 -0.63 -7.47
C ALA A 208 28.67 -0.84 -6.41
N GLY A 209 29.01 -1.55 -5.34
CA GLY A 209 28.11 -1.83 -4.24
C GLY A 209 28.62 -2.92 -3.32
N ILE A 210 27.75 -3.39 -2.43
CA ILE A 210 28.02 -4.53 -1.55
C ILE A 210 27.34 -5.78 -2.09
N VAL A 211 28.01 -6.92 -2.03
CA VAL A 211 27.42 -8.22 -2.35
C VAL A 211 26.41 -8.58 -1.26
N ALA A 212 25.13 -8.43 -1.57
CA ALA A 212 24.03 -8.71 -0.61
C ALA A 212 23.70 -10.19 -0.54
N GLU A 213 23.69 -10.88 -1.69
CA GLU A 213 23.43 -12.30 -1.79
C GLU A 213 24.41 -12.99 -2.73
N ARG A 214 24.76 -14.23 -2.42
CA ARG A 214 25.57 -15.12 -3.25
C ARG A 214 24.94 -16.51 -3.24
N LYS A 215 24.52 -16.97 -4.41
CA LYS A 215 24.03 -18.32 -4.66
C LYS A 215 25.07 -19.19 -5.40
N ALA A 216 26.13 -18.58 -5.86
CA ALA A 216 27.23 -19.26 -6.53
C ALA A 216 27.98 -20.18 -5.54
N VAL A 217 28.05 -21.49 -5.85
CA VAL A 217 28.84 -22.49 -5.11
C VAL A 217 29.76 -23.18 -6.12
N VAL A 218 31.04 -23.32 -5.76
CA VAL A 218 32.02 -24.00 -6.64
C VAL A 218 31.61 -25.43 -6.87
N GLY A 219 31.58 -25.84 -8.13
CA GLY A 219 31.15 -27.16 -8.57
C GLY A 219 29.71 -27.28 -9.02
N ASP A 220 28.84 -26.31 -8.62
CA ASP A 220 27.43 -26.34 -8.98
C ASP A 220 27.22 -26.00 -10.46
N ALA A 221 26.18 -26.63 -11.02
CA ALA A 221 25.62 -26.25 -12.31
C ALA A 221 24.68 -25.06 -12.16
N ALA A 222 24.82 -24.08 -13.05
CA ALA A 222 23.98 -22.92 -13.10
C ALA A 222 23.22 -22.88 -14.43
N GLU A 223 21.91 -22.68 -14.35
CA GLU A 223 21.03 -22.62 -15.51
C GLU A 223 20.95 -21.17 -16.06
N PRO A 224 20.63 -20.99 -17.34
CA PRO A 224 20.44 -19.68 -17.94
C PRO A 224 19.39 -18.86 -17.17
N GLY A 225 19.68 -17.59 -16.91
CA GLY A 225 18.79 -16.69 -16.18
C GLY A 225 18.85 -16.84 -14.66
N SER A 226 19.51 -17.86 -14.09
CA SER A 226 19.69 -17.98 -12.65
C SER A 226 20.57 -16.85 -12.11
N ALA A 227 20.07 -16.13 -11.11
CA ALA A 227 20.81 -15.08 -10.42
C ALA A 227 21.79 -15.71 -9.43
N LEU A 228 23.09 -15.48 -9.63
CA LEU A 228 24.15 -15.98 -8.75
C LEU A 228 24.60 -14.95 -7.72
N PHE A 229 24.49 -13.66 -8.01
CA PHE A 229 24.84 -12.59 -7.09
C PHE A 229 23.77 -11.49 -7.12
N MET A 230 23.59 -10.85 -5.96
CA MET A 230 22.85 -9.59 -5.83
C MET A 230 23.79 -8.54 -5.26
N ILE A 231 23.90 -7.39 -5.94
CA ILE A 231 24.74 -6.26 -5.53
C ILE A 231 23.83 -5.07 -5.27
N GLY A 232 23.89 -4.52 -4.06
CA GLY A 232 23.11 -3.36 -3.65
C GLY A 232 23.99 -2.19 -3.23
N ASP A 233 23.45 -0.99 -3.34
CA ASP A 233 24.12 0.22 -2.86
C ASP A 233 23.91 0.37 -1.35
N PRO A 234 24.94 0.27 -0.50
CA PRO A 234 24.80 0.36 0.94
C PRO A 234 24.39 1.75 1.43
N GLN A 235 24.48 2.77 0.57
CA GLN A 235 24.05 4.13 0.88
C GLN A 235 22.63 4.44 0.43
N ALA A 236 21.95 3.49 -0.21
CA ALA A 236 20.60 3.67 -0.73
C ALA A 236 19.66 2.61 -0.14
N MET A 237 19.17 2.90 1.07
CA MET A 237 18.21 2.05 1.79
C MET A 237 16.85 2.72 1.86
N ASN A 238 15.82 1.91 1.69
CA ASN A 238 14.44 2.24 1.98
C ASN A 238 13.92 1.34 3.10
N VAL A 239 12.77 1.72 3.66
CA VAL A 239 12.05 0.87 4.59
C VAL A 239 10.71 0.51 3.96
N VAL A 240 10.42 -0.77 3.86
CA VAL A 240 9.16 -1.27 3.32
C VAL A 240 8.27 -1.66 4.49
N ALA A 241 7.17 -0.95 4.66
CA ALA A 241 6.18 -1.17 5.71
C ALA A 241 4.98 -1.93 5.15
N GLU A 242 4.46 -2.85 5.94
CA GLU A 242 3.26 -3.64 5.60
C GLU A 242 2.06 -3.07 6.36
N VAL A 243 1.32 -2.19 5.69
CA VAL A 243 0.20 -1.44 6.26
C VAL A 243 -1.12 -2.17 6.01
N PHE A 244 -2.01 -2.20 7.01
CA PHE A 244 -3.33 -2.78 6.86
C PHE A 244 -4.21 -1.96 5.91
N GLU A 245 -5.10 -2.64 5.19
CA GLU A 245 -6.08 -2.02 4.28
C GLU A 245 -6.89 -0.91 4.95
N SER A 246 -7.25 -1.10 6.23
CA SER A 246 -8.03 -0.11 7.01
C SER A 246 -7.33 1.23 7.21
N ASP A 247 -6.01 1.26 7.17
CA ASP A 247 -5.22 2.46 7.45
C ASP A 247 -4.79 3.20 6.16
N LEU A 248 -4.89 2.52 5.02
CA LEU A 248 -4.50 3.07 3.72
C LEU A 248 -5.21 4.37 3.32
N PRO A 249 -6.53 4.55 3.57
CA PRO A 249 -7.21 5.78 3.18
C PRO A 249 -6.62 7.05 3.82
N GLY A 250 -5.97 6.91 4.99
CA GLY A 250 -5.31 8.01 5.70
C GLY A 250 -3.86 8.26 5.26
N ILE A 251 -3.27 7.41 4.42
CA ILE A 251 -1.87 7.50 4.01
C ILE A 251 -1.77 8.05 2.59
N ARG A 252 -0.90 9.02 2.39
CA ARG A 252 -0.62 9.62 1.08
C ARG A 252 0.87 9.63 0.80
N GLN A 253 1.22 9.72 -0.47
CA GLN A 253 2.60 10.04 -0.86
C GLN A 253 3.03 11.35 -0.21
N GLY A 254 4.22 11.39 0.39
CA GLY A 254 4.71 12.53 1.16
C GLY A 254 4.30 12.53 2.63
N SER A 255 3.41 11.64 3.10
CA SER A 255 3.09 11.51 4.53
C SER A 255 4.37 11.35 5.35
N ALA A 256 4.48 12.08 6.45
CA ALA A 256 5.61 11.98 7.37
C ALA A 256 5.62 10.62 8.07
N VAL A 257 6.81 10.08 8.24
CA VAL A 257 7.01 8.74 8.79
C VAL A 257 8.08 8.75 9.87
N GLN A 258 7.80 8.03 10.95
CA GLN A 258 8.77 7.71 11.98
C GLN A 258 9.14 6.22 11.89
N VAL A 259 10.42 5.93 11.72
CA VAL A 259 10.93 4.55 11.61
C VAL A 259 11.70 4.20 12.88
N VAL A 260 11.27 3.16 13.57
CA VAL A 260 11.92 2.64 14.76
C VAL A 260 12.59 1.32 14.41
N VAL A 261 13.91 1.31 14.44
CA VAL A 261 14.73 0.10 14.27
C VAL A 261 15.25 -0.27 15.66
N PRO A 262 14.95 -1.47 16.21
CA PRO A 262 15.30 -1.83 17.59
C PRO A 262 16.80 -1.70 17.92
N GLN A 263 17.67 -1.86 16.92
CA GLN A 263 19.12 -1.78 17.05
C GLN A 263 19.67 -0.35 17.05
N LEU A 264 18.83 0.65 16.73
CA LEU A 264 19.23 2.06 16.71
C LEU A 264 18.69 2.79 17.93
N ALA A 265 19.52 3.62 18.55
CA ALA A 265 19.17 4.39 19.74
C ALA A 265 18.12 5.49 19.49
N LYS A 266 18.00 5.95 18.24
CA LYS A 266 17.06 7.04 17.86
C LYS A 266 16.19 6.62 16.69
N PRO A 267 14.90 6.99 16.71
CA PRO A 267 14.03 6.81 15.55
C PRO A 267 14.54 7.62 14.35
N LEU A 268 14.43 7.03 13.18
CA LEU A 268 14.72 7.71 11.91
C LEU A 268 13.45 8.40 11.39
N LYS A 269 13.64 9.48 10.67
CA LYS A 269 12.58 10.19 9.98
C LYS A 269 12.58 9.83 8.51
N GLY A 270 11.40 9.84 7.90
CA GLY A 270 11.24 9.59 6.49
C GLY A 270 9.91 10.09 5.97
N THR A 271 9.65 9.83 4.72
CA THR A 271 8.38 10.14 4.04
C THR A 271 7.94 8.94 3.22
N VAL A 272 6.63 8.80 3.04
CA VAL A 272 6.07 7.81 2.13
C VAL A 272 6.44 8.18 0.70
N ARG A 273 7.20 7.31 0.02
CA ARG A 273 7.59 7.48 -1.38
C ARG A 273 6.54 6.90 -2.31
N HIS A 274 6.14 5.66 -2.08
CA HIS A 274 5.14 4.94 -2.88
C HIS A 274 4.23 4.11 -1.97
N LEU A 275 2.96 4.01 -2.39
CA LEU A 275 2.02 3.05 -1.85
C LEU A 275 1.86 1.91 -2.86
N GLY A 276 1.96 0.67 -2.41
CA GLY A 276 1.69 -0.49 -3.24
C GLY A 276 0.26 -0.47 -3.78
N ALA A 277 0.13 -0.74 -5.07
CA ALA A 277 -1.17 -0.79 -5.74
C ALA A 277 -1.95 -2.09 -5.45
N THR A 278 -1.28 -3.08 -4.88
CA THR A 278 -1.86 -4.40 -4.61
C THR A 278 -1.79 -4.72 -3.12
N LEU A 279 -2.81 -5.43 -2.66
CA LEU A 279 -2.81 -6.03 -1.33
C LEU A 279 -2.31 -7.46 -1.42
N ASP A 280 -1.49 -7.86 -0.47
CA ASP A 280 -1.18 -9.26 -0.25
C ASP A 280 -2.45 -10.02 0.15
N LYS A 281 -2.71 -11.14 -0.53
CA LYS A 281 -3.99 -11.87 -0.41
C LYS A 281 -4.17 -12.54 0.95
N GLU A 282 -3.09 -12.94 1.59
CA GLU A 282 -3.12 -13.67 2.86
C GLU A 282 -3.15 -12.71 4.04
N SER A 283 -2.27 -11.72 4.05
CA SER A 283 -2.12 -10.78 5.15
C SER A 283 -3.05 -9.56 5.05
N ARG A 284 -3.66 -9.28 3.88
CA ARG A 284 -4.44 -8.07 3.55
C ARG A 284 -3.69 -6.78 3.86
N ARG A 285 -2.39 -6.79 3.58
CA ARG A 285 -1.52 -5.63 3.78
C ARG A 285 -1.03 -5.08 2.45
N ALA A 286 -0.84 -3.78 2.39
CA ALA A 286 -0.17 -3.11 1.29
C ALA A 286 1.27 -2.79 1.67
N ALA A 287 2.18 -2.95 0.72
CA ALA A 287 3.55 -2.49 0.87
C ALA A 287 3.60 -0.97 0.71
N VAL A 288 4.13 -0.29 1.71
CA VAL A 288 4.38 1.16 1.69
C VAL A 288 5.87 1.39 1.73
N VAL A 289 6.40 1.95 0.65
CA VAL A 289 7.83 2.26 0.54
C VAL A 289 8.11 3.61 1.18
N VAL A 290 8.95 3.60 2.20
CA VAL A 290 9.35 4.78 2.97
C VAL A 290 10.78 5.15 2.61
N GLN A 291 10.96 6.37 2.13
CA GLN A 291 12.27 6.97 1.91
C GLN A 291 12.76 7.63 3.19
N LEU A 292 13.94 7.25 3.64
CA LEU A 292 14.57 7.86 4.81
C LEU A 292 15.08 9.26 4.47
N SER A 293 14.90 10.21 5.40
CA SER A 293 15.42 11.57 5.26
C SER A 293 16.95 11.61 5.35
N GLU A 294 17.52 10.71 6.15
CA GLU A 294 18.96 10.57 6.34
C GLU A 294 19.33 9.09 6.24
N GLN A 295 20.38 8.79 5.50
CA GLN A 295 20.91 7.44 5.41
C GLN A 295 21.76 7.14 6.65
N ASN A 296 21.60 5.95 7.18
CA ASN A 296 22.34 5.50 8.35
C ASN A 296 23.23 4.30 7.98
N PRO A 297 24.55 4.40 8.09
CA PRO A 297 25.47 3.31 7.73
C PRO A 297 25.34 2.04 8.58
N ALA A 298 24.63 2.11 9.70
CA ALA A 298 24.34 0.95 10.53
C ALA A 298 23.16 0.11 9.99
N LEU A 299 22.38 0.64 9.06
CA LEU A 299 21.29 -0.11 8.45
C LEU A 299 21.83 -1.25 7.58
N ARG A 300 21.13 -2.37 7.63
CA ARG A 300 21.40 -3.54 6.77
C ARG A 300 20.07 -4.01 6.16
N PRO A 301 20.06 -4.45 4.90
CA PRO A 301 18.87 -5.06 4.31
C PRO A 301 18.42 -6.27 5.14
N GLY A 302 17.13 -6.46 5.27
CA GLY A 302 16.54 -7.50 6.11
C GLY A 302 16.35 -7.13 7.58
N MET A 303 16.91 -6.01 8.08
CA MET A 303 16.62 -5.57 9.45
C MET A 303 15.14 -5.28 9.63
N GLN A 304 14.58 -5.78 10.75
CA GLN A 304 13.21 -5.51 11.15
C GLN A 304 13.08 -4.09 11.71
N ALA A 305 11.98 -3.43 11.37
CA ALA A 305 11.63 -2.11 11.82
C ALA A 305 10.14 -2.01 12.16
N LYS A 306 9.75 -0.97 12.88
CA LYS A 306 8.36 -0.51 13.00
C LYS A 306 8.25 0.87 12.39
N VAL A 307 7.22 1.06 11.60
CA VAL A 307 6.97 2.32 10.91
C VAL A 307 5.68 2.90 11.42
N GLY A 308 5.73 4.13 11.94
CA GLY A 308 4.57 4.94 12.24
C GLY A 308 4.37 5.93 11.10
N VAL A 309 3.28 5.79 10.34
CA VAL A 309 2.93 6.72 9.27
C VAL A 309 1.93 7.72 9.79
N GLN A 310 2.20 8.99 9.60
CA GLN A 310 1.26 10.06 9.92
C GLN A 310 0.06 9.98 8.99
N LEU A 311 -1.13 9.82 9.58
CA LEU A 311 -2.37 9.83 8.83
C LEU A 311 -2.75 11.29 8.50
N SER A 312 -2.93 11.57 7.23
CA SER A 312 -3.48 12.84 6.75
C SER A 312 -5.00 12.70 6.69
N ASN A 313 -5.71 13.60 7.35
CA ASN A 313 -7.17 13.72 7.34
C ASN A 313 -7.96 13.00 8.43
N LEU A 314 -7.43 12.90 9.62
CA LEU A 314 -8.35 12.73 10.73
C LEU A 314 -8.22 13.95 11.66
N GLN A 315 -8.87 15.06 11.29
CA GLN A 315 -9.40 16.00 12.28
C GLN A 315 -10.52 15.28 13.06
N GLU A 316 -10.22 14.05 13.51
CA GLU A 316 -11.17 13.28 14.30
C GLU A 316 -11.14 13.83 15.71
N ILE A 317 -12.28 14.29 16.14
CA ILE A 317 -12.53 14.64 17.54
C ILE A 317 -12.36 13.37 18.35
N LEU A 318 -11.38 13.33 19.24
CA LEU A 318 -11.17 12.21 20.16
C LEU A 318 -11.88 12.48 21.48
N ILE A 319 -12.74 11.57 21.90
CA ILE A 319 -13.39 11.64 23.20
C ILE A 319 -13.08 10.37 24.03
N PRO A 320 -13.08 10.45 25.36
CA PRO A 320 -12.96 9.27 26.19
C PRO A 320 -14.11 8.28 25.92
N VAL A 321 -13.79 6.97 25.85
CA VAL A 321 -14.82 5.93 25.64
C VAL A 321 -15.92 6.02 26.71
N ALA A 322 -15.58 6.47 27.93
CA ALA A 322 -16.52 6.67 29.05
C ALA A 322 -17.59 7.76 28.79
N ALA A 323 -17.37 8.65 27.81
CA ALA A 323 -18.35 9.67 27.43
C ALA A 323 -19.47 9.13 26.51
N VAL A 324 -19.26 7.95 25.95
CA VAL A 324 -20.23 7.34 25.01
C VAL A 324 -21.19 6.44 25.77
N LEU A 325 -22.47 6.65 25.54
CA LEU A 325 -23.55 5.77 26.03
C LEU A 325 -24.21 5.08 24.85
N VAL A 326 -24.51 3.79 25.02
CA VAL A 326 -25.23 3.02 24.00
C VAL A 326 -26.71 2.97 24.38
N LYS A 327 -27.59 3.51 23.55
CA LYS A 327 -29.05 3.48 23.67
C LYS A 327 -29.65 2.53 22.65
N ASP A 328 -30.76 1.88 23.05
CA ASP A 328 -31.55 1.01 22.17
C ASP A 328 -30.70 -0.01 21.42
N GLU A 329 -29.74 -0.64 22.14
CA GLU A 329 -28.84 -1.70 21.66
C GLU A 329 -27.86 -1.32 20.54
N SER A 330 -28.01 -0.16 19.87
CA SER A 330 -27.18 0.17 18.69
C SER A 330 -26.86 1.64 18.49
N ARG A 331 -27.51 2.56 19.24
CA ARG A 331 -27.30 4.00 19.04
C ARG A 331 -26.26 4.56 20.00
N ASN A 332 -25.18 5.07 19.46
CA ASN A 332 -24.15 5.76 20.27
C ASN A 332 -24.57 7.21 20.51
N VAL A 333 -24.61 7.61 21.77
CA VAL A 333 -25.08 8.93 22.21
C VAL A 333 -24.05 9.55 23.13
N VAL A 334 -23.83 10.87 22.97
CA VAL A 334 -23.02 11.70 23.86
C VAL A 334 -23.90 12.85 24.37
N TYR A 335 -23.81 13.14 25.67
CA TYR A 335 -24.52 14.30 26.23
C TYR A 335 -23.67 15.56 26.06
N VAL A 336 -24.21 16.54 25.32
CA VAL A 336 -23.62 17.87 25.09
C VAL A 336 -24.26 18.87 26.05
N GLN A 337 -23.45 19.59 26.80
CA GLN A 337 -23.91 20.66 27.67
C GLN A 337 -24.18 21.94 26.89
N HIS A 338 -25.38 22.50 27.06
CA HIS A 338 -25.80 23.81 26.61
C HIS A 338 -25.88 24.81 27.77
N GLU A 339 -26.29 26.03 27.48
CA GLU A 339 -26.55 27.05 28.49
C GLU A 339 -27.66 26.62 29.47
N ASN A 340 -27.68 27.23 30.66
CA ASN A 340 -28.70 26.96 31.71
C ASN A 340 -28.78 25.53 32.21
N ASN A 341 -27.65 24.78 32.25
CA ASN A 341 -27.63 23.37 32.69
C ASN A 341 -28.56 22.45 31.87
N GLN A 342 -28.70 22.71 30.62
CA GLN A 342 -29.38 21.86 29.66
C GLN A 342 -28.38 20.92 29.01
N PHE A 343 -28.79 19.67 28.84
CA PHE A 343 -28.00 18.61 28.21
C PHE A 343 -28.78 18.02 27.06
N GLU A 344 -28.13 17.96 25.90
CA GLU A 344 -28.67 17.36 24.68
C GLU A 344 -28.10 15.95 24.50
N ALA A 345 -28.96 14.95 24.36
CA ALA A 345 -28.56 13.61 23.96
C ALA A 345 -28.35 13.57 22.45
N ARG A 346 -27.11 13.67 21.99
CA ARG A 346 -26.75 13.77 20.57
C ARG A 346 -26.23 12.42 20.06
N LEU A 347 -26.79 11.97 18.94
CA LEU A 347 -26.31 10.81 18.21
C LEU A 347 -24.93 11.11 17.61
N VAL A 348 -24.00 10.16 17.75
CA VAL A 348 -22.65 10.28 17.20
C VAL A 348 -22.28 9.05 16.40
N THR A 349 -21.54 9.27 15.32
CA THR A 349 -20.92 8.19 14.54
C THR A 349 -19.49 8.04 15.05
N LEU A 350 -19.14 6.83 15.45
CA LEU A 350 -17.87 6.53 16.11
C LEU A 350 -16.97 5.69 15.21
N GLY A 351 -15.67 5.94 15.29
CA GLY A 351 -14.65 5.08 14.74
C GLY A 351 -14.19 3.97 15.71
N ARG A 352 -13.04 3.35 15.46
CA ARG A 352 -12.51 2.29 16.32
C ARG A 352 -11.85 2.86 17.57
N PRO A 353 -12.18 2.38 18.77
CA PRO A 353 -11.55 2.85 20.00
C PRO A 353 -10.08 2.44 20.05
N SER A 354 -9.22 3.34 20.56
CA SER A 354 -7.81 3.11 20.78
C SER A 354 -7.35 3.80 22.06
N ARG A 355 -6.61 3.10 22.90
CA ARG A 355 -6.00 3.64 24.15
C ARG A 355 -6.98 4.38 25.08
N GLY A 356 -8.24 3.89 25.19
CA GLY A 356 -9.26 4.51 26.03
C GLY A 356 -9.94 5.74 25.43
N MET A 357 -9.57 6.15 24.21
CA MET A 357 -10.21 7.21 23.43
C MET A 357 -10.94 6.61 22.22
N ILE A 358 -12.00 7.28 21.76
CA ILE A 358 -12.75 6.87 20.58
C ILE A 358 -12.90 8.09 19.65
N PRO A 359 -12.59 7.93 18.34
CA PRO A 359 -12.78 9.01 17.39
C PRO A 359 -14.27 9.17 17.05
N VAL A 360 -14.70 10.42 16.99
CA VAL A 360 -16.03 10.82 16.54
C VAL A 360 -15.93 11.28 15.10
N VAL A 361 -16.53 10.50 14.20
CA VAL A 361 -16.56 10.79 12.76
C VAL A 361 -17.58 11.86 12.42
N ASP A 362 -18.71 11.86 13.14
CA ASP A 362 -19.79 12.82 12.95
C ASP A 362 -20.59 13.01 14.23
N GLY A 363 -21.18 14.20 14.41
CA GLY A 363 -22.11 14.52 15.50
C GLY A 363 -21.57 15.47 16.58
N LEU A 364 -20.25 15.77 16.63
CA LEU A 364 -19.67 16.73 17.58
C LEU A 364 -18.86 17.83 16.90
N LYS A 365 -18.71 18.96 17.56
CA LYS A 365 -17.87 20.08 17.13
C LYS A 365 -16.80 20.38 18.18
N VAL A 366 -15.66 20.84 17.73
CA VAL A 366 -14.56 21.33 18.60
C VAL A 366 -15.08 22.47 19.48
N GLY A 367 -14.73 22.43 20.77
CA GLY A 367 -15.12 23.43 21.76
C GLY A 367 -16.48 23.13 22.44
N GLU A 368 -17.27 22.18 21.97
CA GLU A 368 -18.49 21.76 22.69
C GLU A 368 -18.13 21.09 24.01
N LYS A 369 -18.93 21.31 25.02
CA LYS A 369 -18.77 20.68 26.35
C LYS A 369 -19.56 19.37 26.40
N ILE A 370 -18.89 18.27 26.67
CA ILE A 370 -19.49 16.93 26.74
C ILE A 370 -19.37 16.35 28.14
N VAL A 371 -20.30 15.50 28.53
CA VAL A 371 -20.25 14.74 29.77
C VAL A 371 -19.36 13.54 29.59
N VAL A 372 -18.21 13.51 30.30
CA VAL A 372 -17.23 12.42 30.26
C VAL A 372 -17.58 11.31 31.22
N ARG A 373 -18.12 11.67 32.41
CA ARG A 373 -18.59 10.71 33.41
C ARG A 373 -19.89 11.16 34.02
N GLY A 374 -20.71 10.20 34.47
CA GLY A 374 -22.00 10.46 35.08
C GLY A 374 -23.16 10.55 34.05
N GLY A 375 -22.93 10.28 32.79
CA GLY A 375 -23.95 10.31 31.72
C GLY A 375 -25.15 9.39 31.98
N LEU A 376 -24.96 8.27 32.67
CA LEU A 376 -26.03 7.36 33.10
C LEU A 376 -27.03 8.03 34.04
N LEU A 377 -26.62 9.01 34.86
CA LEU A 377 -27.54 9.77 35.72
C LEU A 377 -28.49 10.63 34.89
N LEU A 378 -28.02 11.12 33.74
CA LEU A 378 -28.86 11.88 32.81
C LEU A 378 -29.85 10.97 32.09
N ASP A 379 -29.44 9.75 31.77
CA ASP A 379 -30.28 8.79 31.09
C ASP A 379 -31.43 8.31 31.98
N GLY A 380 -31.17 8.07 33.28
CA GLY A 380 -32.21 7.76 34.27
C GLY A 380 -33.21 8.92 34.46
N ALA A 381 -32.75 10.18 34.46
CA ALA A 381 -33.60 11.37 34.53
C ALA A 381 -34.48 11.55 33.27
N ALA A 382 -33.93 11.23 32.10
CA ALA A 382 -34.66 11.26 30.83
C ALA A 382 -35.80 10.23 30.79
N SER A 383 -35.59 9.05 31.37
CA SER A 383 -36.56 7.97 31.41
C SER A 383 -37.72 8.23 32.37
N GLN A 384 -37.58 9.15 33.32
CA GLN A 384 -38.64 9.55 34.25
C GLN A 384 -39.51 10.70 33.72
N LEU A 385 -39.12 11.35 32.61
CA LEU A 385 -39.79 12.48 31.96
C LEU A 385 -40.54 12.05 30.67
N LEU A 386 -40.50 10.79 30.30
CA LEU A 386 -41.28 10.15 29.25
C LEU A 386 -42.42 9.33 29.88
#